data_538f802b17c8c0fbb7fa574ce95f3356
#
_entry.id   538f802b17c8c0fbb7fa574ce95f3356
#
_cell.length_a   1.000
_cell.length_b   1.000
_cell.length_c   1.000
_cell.angle_alpha   90.00
_cell.angle_beta   90.00
_cell.angle_gamma   90.00
#
_symmetry.space_group_name_H-M   'P 1'
#
loop_
_entity.id
_entity.type
_entity.pdbx_description
1 polymer ?
#
loop_
_entity_poly.entity_id
_entity_poly.type
_entity_poly.pdbx_seq_one_letter_code
_entity_poly.pdbx_strand_id
1 'polypeptide(L)'
;MVDLSNLQRQVIHQTKDLNTPKVESAKEKMIAINPDVEVKTYHTFLASDNAEEIIKPWDFIIDCTDNFLVKFLINDACVRLGKAFSHGGILRFQGQTFTHLPGTACYRCFFKEPPPAGAVPTSSQAGVLGAIAGMLGTIQAAEALKYFLGVGDLLTDRLLTFDSKTMNFRTIKVKKRASCEICGTRKQKQE
;
A
#
# COMPACT_ATOMS: atom_id res chain seq x y z
N MET A 1 14.68 5.01 10.40
CA MET A 1 15.82 4.16 10.78
C MET A 1 15.36 2.72 10.90
N VAL A 2 16.27 1.75 10.65
CA VAL A 2 16.00 0.32 10.91
C VAL A 2 15.99 0.10 12.41
N ASP A 3 14.95 -0.55 12.93
CA ASP A 3 14.74 -0.85 14.33
C ASP A 3 14.68 -2.37 14.54
N LEU A 4 15.13 -2.85 15.69
CA LEU A 4 15.16 -4.29 16.02
C LEU A 4 13.78 -4.94 15.88
N SER A 5 12.72 -4.24 16.28
CA SER A 5 11.34 -4.71 16.17
C SER A 5 10.86 -4.90 14.71
N ASN A 6 11.56 -4.34 13.74
CA ASN A 6 11.22 -4.47 12.32
C ASN A 6 11.74 -5.80 11.72
N LEU A 7 12.85 -6.34 12.23
CA LEU A 7 13.55 -7.48 11.62
C LEU A 7 12.71 -8.76 11.57
N GLN A 8 11.72 -8.90 12.45
CA GLN A 8 10.81 -10.05 12.46
C GLN A 8 9.88 -10.13 11.23
N ARG A 9 9.75 -9.05 10.42
CA ARG A 9 8.89 -9.01 9.23
C ARG A 9 9.50 -8.30 8.02
N GLN A 10 10.42 -7.37 8.23
CA GLN A 10 11.07 -6.62 7.15
C GLN A 10 12.35 -7.33 6.72
N VAL A 11 12.18 -8.42 5.96
CA VAL A 11 13.26 -9.33 5.54
C VAL A 11 14.36 -8.67 4.70
N ILE A 12 14.10 -7.46 4.19
CA ILE A 12 15.09 -6.67 3.44
C ILE A 12 16.18 -6.07 4.35
N HIS A 13 15.95 -6.03 5.67
CA HIS A 13 16.90 -5.51 6.63
C HIS A 13 17.57 -6.62 7.44
N GLN A 14 18.81 -6.40 7.87
CA GLN A 14 19.61 -7.31 8.67
C GLN A 14 20.00 -6.67 10.00
N THR A 15 20.46 -7.47 10.97
CA THR A 15 20.92 -6.96 12.27
C THR A 15 22.03 -5.91 12.14
N LYS A 16 22.93 -6.06 11.16
CA LYS A 16 23.98 -5.07 10.88
C LYS A 16 23.46 -3.70 10.43
N ASP A 17 22.20 -3.63 9.95
CA ASP A 17 21.59 -2.41 9.43
C ASP A 17 20.88 -1.59 10.53
N LEU A 18 20.90 -2.05 11.79
CA LEU A 18 20.29 -1.32 12.89
C LEU A 18 20.81 0.12 12.94
N ASN A 19 19.88 1.07 13.14
CA ASN A 19 20.14 2.51 13.16
C ASN A 19 20.60 3.12 11.81
N THR A 20 20.55 2.40 10.70
CA THR A 20 20.72 2.98 9.36
C THR A 20 19.37 3.45 8.80
N PRO A 21 19.32 4.43 7.87
CA PRO A 21 18.10 4.78 7.17
C PRO A 21 17.53 3.57 6.42
N LYS A 22 16.23 3.29 6.59
CA LYS A 22 15.57 2.14 5.93
C LYS A 22 15.72 2.17 4.41
N VAL A 23 15.62 3.35 3.82
CA VAL A 23 15.71 3.54 2.37
C VAL A 23 17.10 3.18 1.83
N GLU A 24 18.16 3.49 2.56
CA GLU A 24 19.53 3.15 2.17
C GLU A 24 19.82 1.67 2.34
N SER A 25 19.42 1.09 3.48
CA SER A 25 19.50 -0.35 3.70
C SER A 25 18.73 -1.15 2.64
N ALA A 26 17.53 -0.71 2.28
CA ALA A 26 16.73 -1.35 1.24
C ALA A 26 17.40 -1.24 -0.15
N LYS A 27 17.87 -0.03 -0.51
CA LYS A 27 18.56 0.21 -1.78
C LYS A 27 19.77 -0.72 -1.96
N GLU A 28 20.62 -0.82 -0.94
CA GLU A 28 21.79 -1.71 -0.96
C GLU A 28 21.41 -3.15 -1.33
N LYS A 29 20.36 -3.71 -0.67
CA LYS A 29 19.93 -5.09 -0.90
C LYS A 29 19.25 -5.27 -2.26
N MET A 30 18.46 -4.31 -2.71
CA MET A 30 17.82 -4.37 -4.02
C MET A 30 18.85 -4.38 -5.14
N ILE A 31 19.87 -3.51 -5.08
CA ILE A 31 20.96 -3.48 -6.06
C ILE A 31 21.82 -4.74 -5.97
N ALA A 32 22.04 -5.30 -4.77
CA ALA A 32 22.77 -6.55 -4.60
C ALA A 32 22.04 -7.77 -5.21
N ILE A 33 20.70 -7.75 -5.26
CA ILE A 33 19.89 -8.79 -5.90
C ILE A 33 19.89 -8.61 -7.42
N ASN A 34 19.70 -7.38 -7.89
CA ASN A 34 19.70 -7.06 -9.31
C ASN A 34 20.36 -5.68 -9.54
N PRO A 35 21.61 -5.66 -10.04
CA PRO A 35 22.36 -4.42 -10.27
C PRO A 35 21.80 -3.56 -11.41
N ASP A 36 20.95 -4.12 -12.28
CA ASP A 36 20.39 -3.41 -13.44
C ASP A 36 19.16 -2.56 -13.07
N VAL A 37 18.66 -2.65 -11.82
CA VAL A 37 17.53 -1.83 -11.40
C VAL A 37 18.02 -0.46 -10.86
N GLU A 38 17.36 0.61 -11.32
CA GLU A 38 17.54 1.94 -10.74
C GLU A 38 16.68 2.07 -9.49
N VAL A 39 17.32 2.30 -8.34
CA VAL A 39 16.63 2.52 -7.05
C VAL A 39 16.79 3.97 -6.63
N LYS A 40 15.69 4.72 -6.69
CA LYS A 40 15.61 6.09 -6.18
C LYS A 40 15.03 6.08 -4.75
N THR A 41 15.77 6.65 -3.81
CA THR A 41 15.37 6.73 -2.41
C THR A 41 14.86 8.11 -2.04
N TYR A 42 13.87 8.17 -1.15
CA TYR A 42 13.36 9.39 -0.56
C TYR A 42 13.40 9.25 0.96
N HIS A 43 14.39 9.87 1.60
CA HIS A 43 14.53 9.85 3.06
C HIS A 43 13.69 10.97 3.68
N THR A 44 12.39 10.86 3.51
CA THR A 44 11.40 11.84 4.01
C THR A 44 10.11 11.12 4.42
N PHE A 45 9.28 11.79 5.22
CA PHE A 45 7.90 11.36 5.44
C PHE A 45 7.04 11.79 4.25
N LEU A 46 6.16 10.88 3.80
CA LEU A 46 5.15 11.22 2.81
C LEU A 46 4.07 12.10 3.47
N ALA A 47 3.90 13.30 2.96
CA ALA A 47 2.97 14.30 3.47
C ALA A 47 2.22 14.99 2.32
N SER A 48 1.23 15.82 2.63
CA SER A 48 0.37 16.45 1.62
C SER A 48 1.11 17.40 0.68
N ASP A 49 2.21 17.96 1.11
CA ASP A 49 3.05 18.90 0.36
C ASP A 49 4.03 18.22 -0.61
N ASN A 50 4.33 16.93 -0.43
CA ASN A 50 5.31 16.22 -1.26
C ASN A 50 4.76 14.95 -1.96
N ALA A 51 3.59 14.46 -1.58
CA ALA A 51 3.08 13.18 -2.05
C ALA A 51 2.91 13.13 -3.57
N GLU A 52 2.34 14.17 -4.17
CA GLU A 52 2.12 14.20 -5.62
C GLU A 52 3.44 14.29 -6.40
N GLU A 53 4.40 15.07 -5.92
CA GLU A 53 5.74 15.16 -6.55
C GLU A 53 6.44 13.79 -6.51
N ILE A 54 6.41 13.10 -5.37
CA ILE A 54 7.04 11.79 -5.20
C ILE A 54 6.35 10.72 -6.06
N ILE A 55 5.01 10.74 -6.15
CA ILE A 55 4.22 9.73 -6.88
C ILE A 55 4.24 9.94 -8.39
N LYS A 56 4.23 11.17 -8.85
CA LYS A 56 4.06 11.55 -10.27
C LYS A 56 4.96 10.80 -11.27
N PRO A 57 6.26 10.57 -11.01
CA PRO A 57 7.15 9.91 -11.99
C PRO A 57 6.93 8.39 -12.11
N TRP A 58 6.11 7.77 -11.27
CA TRP A 58 5.95 6.32 -11.22
C TRP A 58 4.65 5.89 -11.90
N ASP A 59 4.65 4.72 -12.54
CA ASP A 59 3.49 4.19 -13.26
C ASP A 59 2.58 3.35 -12.37
N PHE A 60 3.13 2.71 -11.35
CA PHE A 60 2.39 1.88 -10.39
C PHE A 60 2.92 2.09 -8.98
N ILE A 61 2.02 2.30 -8.03
CA ILE A 61 2.36 2.55 -6.63
C ILE A 61 2.00 1.33 -5.79
N ILE A 62 2.90 0.89 -4.91
CA ILE A 62 2.62 -0.15 -3.93
C ILE A 62 2.58 0.50 -2.55
N ASP A 63 1.38 0.55 -1.95
CA ASP A 63 1.18 1.06 -0.59
C ASP A 63 1.44 -0.04 0.44
N CYS A 64 2.57 0.05 1.13
CA CYS A 64 2.97 -0.83 2.24
C CYS A 64 2.97 -0.08 3.58
N THR A 65 2.29 1.05 3.69
CA THR A 65 2.25 1.86 4.91
C THR A 65 1.36 1.22 5.97
N ASP A 66 1.59 1.55 7.24
CA ASP A 66 0.81 1.08 8.39
C ASP A 66 0.00 2.19 9.07
N ASN A 67 -0.11 3.34 8.42
CA ASN A 67 -0.82 4.52 8.91
C ASN A 67 -2.02 4.85 8.02
N PHE A 68 -3.21 4.93 8.60
CA PHE A 68 -4.44 5.22 7.85
C PHE A 68 -4.40 6.55 7.13
N LEU A 69 -3.91 7.63 7.76
CA LEU A 69 -3.85 8.94 7.11
C LEU A 69 -2.96 8.92 5.86
N VAL A 70 -1.83 8.23 5.93
CA VAL A 70 -0.93 8.07 4.78
C VAL A 70 -1.58 7.23 3.68
N LYS A 71 -2.36 6.20 4.02
CA LYS A 71 -3.10 5.41 3.03
C LYS A 71 -4.13 6.25 2.27
N PHE A 72 -4.88 7.10 2.98
CA PHE A 72 -5.80 8.04 2.34
C PHE A 72 -5.05 9.05 1.48
N LEU A 73 -3.92 9.57 1.95
CA LEU A 73 -3.08 10.49 1.19
C LEU A 73 -2.56 9.88 -0.12
N ILE A 74 -2.03 8.65 -0.07
CA ILE A 74 -1.58 7.91 -1.27
C ILE A 74 -2.74 7.72 -2.24
N ASN A 75 -3.89 7.24 -1.74
CA ASN A 75 -5.08 7.09 -2.56
C ASN A 75 -5.45 8.38 -3.28
N ASP A 76 -5.57 9.47 -2.54
CA ASP A 76 -6.04 10.74 -3.06
C ASP A 76 -5.06 11.29 -4.11
N ALA A 77 -3.76 11.22 -3.85
CA ALA A 77 -2.72 11.62 -4.79
C ALA A 77 -2.73 10.73 -6.05
N CYS A 78 -2.81 9.41 -5.91
CA CYS A 78 -2.87 8.49 -7.05
C CYS A 78 -4.11 8.76 -7.93
N VAL A 79 -5.29 8.95 -7.32
CA VAL A 79 -6.52 9.24 -8.07
C VAL A 79 -6.41 10.57 -8.82
N ARG A 80 -5.92 11.64 -8.17
CA ARG A 80 -5.73 12.95 -8.82
C ARG A 80 -4.73 12.90 -9.98
N LEU A 81 -3.65 12.14 -9.82
CA LEU A 81 -2.61 11.96 -10.83
C LEU A 81 -2.96 10.90 -11.89
N GLY A 82 -4.10 10.22 -11.78
CA GLY A 82 -4.47 9.13 -12.69
C GLY A 82 -3.53 7.93 -12.61
N LYS A 83 -2.96 7.63 -11.44
CA LYS A 83 -2.00 6.53 -11.23
C LYS A 83 -2.69 5.28 -10.72
N ALA A 84 -2.19 4.13 -11.21
CA ALA A 84 -2.55 2.83 -10.65
C ALA A 84 -1.83 2.61 -9.31
N PHE A 85 -2.51 1.94 -8.36
CA PHE A 85 -1.85 1.53 -7.11
C PHE A 85 -2.43 0.26 -6.52
N SER A 86 -1.61 -0.47 -5.78
CA SER A 86 -2.04 -1.59 -4.93
C SER A 86 -1.98 -1.18 -3.46
N HIS A 87 -3.13 -1.26 -2.80
CA HIS A 87 -3.25 -1.07 -1.35
C HIS A 87 -2.93 -2.35 -0.60
N GLY A 88 -2.17 -2.26 0.48
CA GLY A 88 -1.94 -3.34 1.43
C GLY A 88 -2.21 -2.92 2.86
N GLY A 89 -2.90 -3.76 3.63
CA GLY A 89 -3.14 -3.56 5.06
C GLY A 89 -3.03 -4.86 5.82
N ILE A 90 -2.30 -4.87 6.93
CA ILE A 90 -2.15 -6.05 7.79
C ILE A 90 -2.38 -5.68 9.25
N LEU A 91 -3.00 -6.58 9.99
CA LEU A 91 -3.18 -6.47 11.42
C LEU A 91 -3.25 -7.87 12.05
N ARG A 92 -2.41 -8.16 13.06
CA ARG A 92 -2.35 -9.47 13.71
C ARG A 92 -2.13 -10.60 12.71
N PHE A 93 -3.17 -11.37 12.42
CA PHE A 93 -3.20 -12.55 11.54
C PHE A 93 -3.96 -12.29 10.24
N GLN A 94 -4.41 -11.07 10.02
CA GLN A 94 -5.28 -10.71 8.90
C GLN A 94 -4.57 -9.76 7.94
N GLY A 95 -4.87 -9.93 6.66
CA GLY A 95 -4.43 -9.04 5.60
C GLY A 95 -5.56 -8.72 4.65
N GLN A 96 -5.42 -7.56 3.99
CA GLN A 96 -6.33 -7.12 2.95
C GLN A 96 -5.60 -6.36 1.86
N THR A 97 -6.07 -6.49 0.63
CA THR A 97 -5.51 -5.79 -0.52
C THR A 97 -6.54 -5.59 -1.62
N PHE A 98 -6.36 -4.55 -2.39
CA PHE A 98 -7.04 -4.32 -3.67
C PHE A 98 -6.11 -3.52 -4.60
N THR A 99 -6.43 -3.50 -5.88
CA THR A 99 -5.74 -2.68 -6.88
C THR A 99 -6.70 -1.63 -7.44
N HIS A 100 -6.25 -0.39 -7.49
CA HIS A 100 -6.95 0.71 -8.14
C HIS A 100 -6.36 0.98 -9.52
N LEU A 101 -7.25 1.12 -10.50
CA LEU A 101 -6.95 1.72 -11.79
C LEU A 101 -7.79 2.98 -11.98
N PRO A 102 -7.35 3.94 -12.80
CA PRO A 102 -8.20 5.05 -13.20
C PRO A 102 -9.57 4.57 -13.70
N GLY A 103 -10.64 5.07 -13.10
CA GLY A 103 -12.00 4.63 -13.42
C GLY A 103 -12.62 3.59 -12.49
N THR A 104 -11.83 2.84 -11.72
CA THR A 104 -12.31 1.83 -10.76
C THR A 104 -12.56 2.41 -9.36
N ALA A 105 -13.07 1.60 -8.42
CA ALA A 105 -13.22 1.98 -7.02
C ALA A 105 -11.88 2.34 -6.40
N CYS A 106 -11.79 3.44 -5.67
CA CYS A 106 -10.61 3.88 -4.94
C CYS A 106 -10.73 3.55 -3.45
N TYR A 107 -9.67 3.75 -2.67
CA TYR A 107 -9.66 3.45 -1.22
C TYR A 107 -10.83 4.07 -0.47
N ARG A 108 -11.24 5.31 -0.82
CA ARG A 108 -12.42 5.97 -0.25
C ARG A 108 -13.74 5.33 -0.65
N CYS A 109 -13.80 4.52 -1.70
CA CYS A 109 -14.98 3.72 -2.00
C CYS A 109 -15.14 2.54 -1.05
N PHE A 110 -14.04 1.99 -0.55
CA PHE A 110 -14.02 0.93 0.46
C PHE A 110 -14.18 1.50 1.87
N PHE A 111 -13.41 2.54 2.20
CA PHE A 111 -13.33 3.15 3.52
C PHE A 111 -13.58 4.66 3.37
N LYS A 112 -14.73 5.16 3.84
CA LYS A 112 -15.10 6.57 3.66
C LYS A 112 -14.11 7.54 4.28
N GLU A 113 -13.70 7.24 5.49
CA GLU A 113 -12.88 8.09 6.34
C GLU A 113 -11.94 7.22 7.21
N PRO A 114 -10.86 7.77 7.73
CA PRO A 114 -10.02 7.08 8.70
C PRO A 114 -10.85 6.67 9.94
N PRO A 115 -10.54 5.53 10.57
CA PRO A 115 -11.19 5.16 11.81
C PRO A 115 -10.91 6.24 12.89
N PRO A 116 -11.84 6.46 13.84
CA PRO A 116 -11.59 7.33 14.98
C PRO A 116 -10.29 6.96 15.69
N ALA A 117 -9.62 7.96 16.25
CA ALA A 117 -8.38 7.74 16.99
C ALA A 117 -8.60 6.69 18.11
N GLY A 118 -7.73 5.70 18.17
CA GLY A 118 -7.82 4.61 19.14
C GLY A 118 -8.82 3.49 18.82
N ALA A 119 -9.66 3.61 17.80
CA ALA A 119 -10.63 2.57 17.43
C ALA A 119 -9.97 1.31 16.85
N VAL A 120 -8.82 1.46 16.21
CA VAL A 120 -8.03 0.36 15.67
C VAL A 120 -6.64 0.42 16.30
N PRO A 121 -6.16 -0.66 16.93
CA PRO A 121 -4.83 -0.67 17.50
C PRO A 121 -3.78 -0.57 16.40
N THR A 122 -2.68 0.10 16.68
CA THR A 122 -1.52 0.14 15.76
C THR A 122 -0.87 -1.22 15.64
N SER A 123 -0.09 -1.44 14.57
CA SER A 123 0.70 -2.68 14.39
C SER A 123 1.67 -2.92 15.55
N SER A 124 2.17 -1.87 16.18
CA SER A 124 3.04 -1.97 17.37
C SER A 124 2.29 -2.42 18.62
N GLN A 125 1.02 -2.05 18.78
CA GLN A 125 0.18 -2.42 19.92
C GLN A 125 -0.40 -3.85 19.76
N ALA A 126 -0.88 -4.17 18.56
CA ALA A 126 -1.58 -5.43 18.29
C ALA A 126 -0.64 -6.58 17.89
N GLY A 127 0.56 -6.24 17.45
CA GLY A 127 1.49 -7.17 16.80
C GLY A 127 1.05 -7.53 15.37
N VAL A 128 2.00 -8.05 14.62
CA VAL A 128 1.78 -8.57 13.26
C VAL A 128 2.62 -9.84 13.10
N LEU A 129 2.02 -10.91 12.63
CA LEU A 129 2.77 -12.09 12.24
C LEU A 129 3.60 -11.81 10.99
N GLY A 130 4.93 -11.96 11.05
CA GLY A 130 5.84 -11.60 9.96
C GLY A 130 5.52 -12.27 8.62
N ALA A 131 5.09 -13.54 8.66
CA ALA A 131 4.68 -14.28 7.46
C ALA A 131 3.54 -13.59 6.67
N ILE A 132 2.62 -12.88 7.36
CA ILE A 132 1.52 -12.18 6.70
C ILE A 132 2.01 -11.00 5.89
N ALA A 133 3.02 -10.29 6.39
CA ALA A 133 3.65 -9.21 5.62
C ALA A 133 4.25 -9.73 4.32
N GLY A 134 4.90 -10.90 4.36
CA GLY A 134 5.42 -11.58 3.17
C GLY A 134 4.30 -12.01 2.21
N MET A 135 3.24 -12.67 2.71
CA MET A 135 2.09 -13.07 1.90
C MET A 135 1.47 -11.87 1.18
N LEU A 136 1.18 -10.79 1.92
CA LEU A 136 0.57 -9.60 1.33
C LEU A 136 1.50 -8.93 0.32
N GLY A 137 2.78 -8.77 0.68
CA GLY A 137 3.77 -8.15 -0.21
C GLY A 137 3.93 -8.90 -1.53
N THR A 138 3.92 -10.24 -1.52
CA THR A 138 3.97 -11.05 -2.75
C THR A 138 2.69 -10.93 -3.58
N ILE A 139 1.51 -10.83 -2.96
CA ILE A 139 0.27 -10.56 -3.69
C ILE A 139 0.33 -9.18 -4.37
N GLN A 140 0.77 -8.13 -3.66
CA GLN A 140 0.92 -6.79 -4.25
C GLN A 140 1.96 -6.77 -5.39
N ALA A 141 3.07 -7.48 -5.24
CA ALA A 141 4.06 -7.63 -6.30
C ALA A 141 3.47 -8.33 -7.54
N ALA A 142 2.67 -9.39 -7.35
CA ALA A 142 1.96 -10.07 -8.44
C ALA A 142 0.96 -9.14 -9.14
N GLU A 143 0.25 -8.27 -8.41
CA GLU A 143 -0.64 -7.25 -8.99
C GLU A 143 0.15 -6.26 -9.87
N ALA A 144 1.29 -5.77 -9.40
CA ALA A 144 2.16 -4.89 -10.18
C ALA A 144 2.66 -5.58 -11.46
N LEU A 145 3.14 -6.83 -11.36
CA LEU A 145 3.60 -7.60 -12.52
C LEU A 145 2.48 -7.83 -13.53
N LYS A 146 1.27 -8.20 -13.09
CA LYS A 146 0.10 -8.36 -13.97
C LYS A 146 -0.25 -7.04 -14.67
N TYR A 147 -0.17 -5.91 -13.97
CA TYR A 147 -0.40 -4.61 -14.55
C TYR A 147 0.56 -4.30 -15.69
N PHE A 148 1.86 -4.47 -15.48
CA PHE A 148 2.88 -4.18 -16.51
C PHE A 148 2.87 -5.18 -17.66
N LEU A 149 2.58 -6.44 -17.40
CA LEU A 149 2.52 -7.48 -18.43
C LEU A 149 1.19 -7.52 -19.19
N GLY A 150 0.15 -6.82 -18.70
CA GLY A 150 -1.18 -6.86 -19.30
C GLY A 150 -1.84 -8.24 -19.23
N VAL A 151 -1.55 -9.04 -18.19
CA VAL A 151 -2.03 -10.42 -18.06
C VAL A 151 -2.92 -10.62 -16.83
N GLY A 152 -3.89 -11.51 -16.95
CA GLY A 152 -4.79 -11.92 -15.87
C GLY A 152 -5.71 -10.80 -15.38
N ASP A 153 -6.43 -11.06 -14.28
CA ASP A 153 -7.38 -10.12 -13.68
C ASP A 153 -6.79 -9.45 -12.44
N LEU A 154 -6.72 -8.13 -12.45
CA LEU A 154 -6.33 -7.35 -11.28
C LEU A 154 -7.43 -7.37 -10.22
N LEU A 155 -7.07 -7.08 -8.97
CA LEU A 155 -7.99 -6.92 -7.84
C LEU A 155 -8.72 -5.57 -7.88
N THR A 156 -9.22 -5.18 -9.06
CA THR A 156 -10.03 -3.96 -9.25
C THR A 156 -11.47 -4.19 -8.83
N ASP A 157 -12.09 -3.20 -8.21
CA ASP A 157 -13.48 -3.24 -7.72
C ASP A 157 -13.78 -4.42 -6.79
N ARG A 158 -12.76 -4.94 -6.14
CA ARG A 158 -12.87 -6.04 -5.18
C ARG A 158 -11.76 -5.97 -4.13
N LEU A 159 -12.12 -6.22 -2.89
CA LEU A 159 -11.20 -6.34 -1.76
C LEU A 159 -10.92 -7.81 -1.50
N LEU A 160 -9.67 -8.24 -1.65
CA LEU A 160 -9.21 -9.52 -1.15
C LEU A 160 -8.88 -9.37 0.33
N THR A 161 -9.49 -10.19 1.16
CA THR A 161 -9.16 -10.32 2.59
C THR A 161 -8.72 -11.75 2.90
N PHE A 162 -7.84 -11.91 3.84
CA PHE A 162 -7.45 -13.24 4.31
C PHE A 162 -7.17 -13.27 5.81
N ASP A 163 -7.41 -14.43 6.41
CA ASP A 163 -7.10 -14.74 7.81
C ASP A 163 -6.16 -15.96 7.83
N SER A 164 -4.91 -15.76 8.28
CA SER A 164 -3.90 -16.82 8.28
C SER A 164 -4.10 -17.88 9.37
N LYS A 165 -4.96 -17.63 10.37
CA LYS A 165 -5.29 -18.66 11.35
C LYS A 165 -6.11 -19.79 10.75
N THR A 166 -6.97 -19.45 9.79
CA THR A 166 -7.88 -20.38 9.13
C THR A 166 -7.54 -20.62 7.68
N MET A 167 -6.58 -19.86 7.14
CA MET A 167 -6.22 -19.82 5.71
C MET A 167 -7.42 -19.51 4.80
N ASN A 168 -8.39 -18.79 5.30
CA ASN A 168 -9.57 -18.36 4.54
C ASN A 168 -9.25 -17.09 3.75
N PHE A 169 -9.49 -17.16 2.46
CA PHE A 169 -9.44 -16.04 1.53
C PHE A 169 -10.85 -15.65 1.10
N ARG A 170 -11.18 -14.38 1.16
CA ARG A 170 -12.48 -13.84 0.73
C ARG A 170 -12.28 -12.69 -0.22
N THR A 171 -13.10 -12.63 -1.27
CA THR A 171 -13.17 -11.50 -2.19
C THR A 171 -14.51 -10.80 -2.01
N ILE A 172 -14.47 -9.51 -1.67
CA ILE A 172 -15.64 -8.65 -1.46
C ILE A 172 -15.72 -7.67 -2.63
N LYS A 173 -16.79 -7.74 -3.43
CA LYS A 173 -17.01 -6.81 -4.54
C LYS A 173 -17.39 -5.43 -4.00
N VAL A 174 -16.76 -4.39 -4.52
CA VAL A 174 -17.02 -2.99 -4.17
C VAL A 174 -17.16 -2.19 -5.46
N LYS A 175 -18.27 -1.48 -5.61
CA LYS A 175 -18.48 -0.62 -6.77
C LYS A 175 -17.94 0.79 -6.51
N LYS A 176 -17.37 1.40 -7.54
CA LYS A 176 -17.07 2.84 -7.53
C LYS A 176 -18.32 3.62 -7.16
N ARG A 177 -18.22 4.49 -6.16
CA ARG A 177 -19.34 5.31 -5.71
C ARG A 177 -19.38 6.62 -6.48
N ALA A 178 -20.51 6.93 -7.10
CA ALA A 178 -20.71 8.21 -7.80
C ALA A 178 -20.56 9.42 -6.85
N SER A 179 -20.87 9.23 -5.55
CA SER A 179 -20.72 10.24 -4.49
C SER A 179 -19.34 10.23 -3.81
N CYS A 180 -18.35 9.48 -4.31
CA CYS A 180 -17.03 9.50 -3.75
C CYS A 180 -16.38 10.88 -3.96
N GLU A 181 -15.85 11.47 -2.90
CA GLU A 181 -15.25 12.82 -2.91
C GLU A 181 -14.06 12.93 -3.85
N ILE A 182 -13.31 11.84 -4.06
CA ILE A 182 -12.07 11.84 -4.84
C ILE A 182 -12.26 11.24 -6.23
N CYS A 183 -12.85 10.05 -6.36
CA CYS A 183 -12.99 9.38 -7.67
C CYS A 183 -14.40 9.45 -8.24
N GLY A 184 -15.38 10.06 -7.55
CA GLY A 184 -16.78 10.13 -7.98
C GLY A 184 -16.98 10.99 -9.23
N THR A 185 -18.12 10.79 -9.89
CA THR A 185 -18.51 11.52 -11.11
C THR A 185 -19.33 12.79 -10.84
N ARG A 186 -19.70 13.06 -9.57
CA ARG A 186 -20.38 14.32 -9.22
C ARG A 186 -19.40 15.47 -9.40
N LYS A 187 -19.63 16.31 -10.40
CA LYS A 187 -19.00 17.64 -10.49
C LYS A 187 -19.22 18.35 -9.15
N GLN A 188 -18.13 18.76 -8.51
CA GLN A 188 -18.22 19.73 -7.41
C GLN A 188 -19.02 20.92 -7.98
N LYS A 189 -20.16 21.25 -7.37
CA LYS A 189 -20.78 22.53 -7.61
C LYS A 189 -19.77 23.57 -7.14
N GLN A 190 -19.21 24.30 -8.09
CA GLN A 190 -18.50 25.53 -7.79
C GLN A 190 -19.53 26.46 -7.16
N GLU A 191 -19.44 26.70 -5.87
CA GLU A 191 -20.01 27.86 -5.20
C GLU A 191 -19.09 29.05 -5.38
#